data_956158b6ec5f876c3812abbd697ff3d2
#
_entry.id   956158b6ec5f876c3812abbd697ff3d2
#
_cell.length_a   1.000
_cell.length_b   1.000
_cell.length_c   1.000
_cell.angle_alpha   90.00
_cell.angle_beta   90.00
_cell.angle_gamma   90.00
#
_symmetry.space_group_name_H-M   'P 1'
#
loop_
_entity.id
_entity.type
_entity.pdbx_description
1 polymer ?
#
loop_
_entity_poly.entity_id
_entity_poly.type
_entity_poly.pdbx_seq_one_letter_code
_entity_poly.pdbx_strand_id
1 'polypeptide(L)'
;MSVYWYGKSKVASLFGTGPVFGQNANQGLAWIYYGGGLELYNELLEKLGLNIVGFFCMPMPTQPLGWFKKPIKSASDLKGLKYRTVGLAADLMQEMGTKVTQLPGGEIVPALERGVIEAFEFNNPTSDKSFGAQDVSKVYMLGSYHQAAEFFEIMFNKTKFNSLEKEHQAILRYAAEAASSDNYWRGQDQYSKDLQWLKNKAKVKVYRTPQLDAWDKILPGLEKDPFFAKVVKSLKEFSNRVAYYELMNACDYKLAYDHYFPGELGF
;
A
#
# COMPACT_ATOMS: atom_id res chain seq x y z
N MET A 1 5.67 10.36 -0.44
CA MET A 1 4.69 9.34 -0.87
C MET A 1 3.63 10.00 -1.71
N SER A 2 3.47 9.53 -2.96
CA SER A 2 2.57 10.15 -3.95
C SER A 2 1.11 10.27 -3.48
N VAL A 3 0.64 9.36 -2.65
CA VAL A 3 -0.73 9.38 -2.10
C VAL A 3 -1.10 10.69 -1.40
N TYR A 4 -0.15 11.42 -0.85
CA TYR A 4 -0.41 12.72 -0.21
C TYR A 4 -0.68 13.85 -1.20
N TRP A 5 -0.45 13.63 -2.50
CA TRP A 5 -0.86 14.54 -3.58
C TRP A 5 -2.35 14.36 -3.96
N TYR A 6 -3.08 13.44 -3.32
CA TYR A 6 -4.49 13.16 -3.57
C TYR A 6 -5.36 14.42 -3.64
N GLY A 7 -5.14 15.39 -2.76
CA GLY A 7 -5.86 16.66 -2.78
C GLY A 7 -5.62 17.53 -4.04
N LYS A 8 -4.54 17.23 -4.79
CA LYS A 8 -4.22 17.86 -6.08
C LYS A 8 -4.69 17.01 -7.26
N SER A 9 -4.53 15.70 -7.16
CA SER A 9 -5.00 14.73 -8.16
C SER A 9 -5.18 13.36 -7.54
N LYS A 10 -6.34 12.75 -7.73
CA LYS A 10 -6.63 11.36 -7.31
C LYS A 10 -5.73 10.35 -8.00
N VAL A 11 -5.25 10.66 -9.22
CA VAL A 11 -4.30 9.84 -9.99
C VAL A 11 -3.02 9.56 -9.18
N ALA A 12 -2.60 10.49 -8.33
CA ALA A 12 -1.39 10.34 -7.52
C ALA A 12 -1.41 9.07 -6.63
N SER A 13 -2.57 8.64 -6.17
CA SER A 13 -2.71 7.43 -5.35
C SER A 13 -2.37 6.15 -6.12
N LEU A 14 -2.51 6.13 -7.45
CA LEU A 14 -2.20 4.96 -8.29
C LEU A 14 -0.70 4.63 -8.34
N PHE A 15 0.15 5.59 -7.97
CA PHE A 15 1.62 5.43 -7.97
C PHE A 15 2.20 5.06 -6.60
N GLY A 16 1.40 4.62 -5.66
CA GLY A 16 1.94 4.27 -4.34
C GLY A 16 1.11 3.30 -3.53
N THR A 17 -0.22 3.36 -3.66
CA THR A 17 -1.12 2.61 -2.78
C THR A 17 -2.20 1.79 -3.49
N GLY A 18 -2.55 2.13 -4.69
CA GLY A 18 -3.53 1.37 -5.46
C GLY A 18 -4.86 2.08 -5.70
N PRO A 19 -5.81 1.40 -6.36
CA PRO A 19 -5.88 -0.06 -6.56
C PRO A 19 -4.78 -0.63 -7.44
N VAL A 20 -4.27 -1.81 -7.09
CA VAL A 20 -3.10 -2.43 -7.73
C VAL A 20 -3.44 -3.56 -8.71
N PHE A 21 -4.73 -3.84 -8.90
CA PHE A 21 -5.24 -4.84 -9.86
C PHE A 21 -4.54 -6.21 -9.79
N GLY A 22 -4.35 -6.71 -8.57
CA GLY A 22 -3.74 -8.03 -8.30
C GLY A 22 -2.21 -8.03 -8.19
N GLN A 23 -1.53 -6.91 -8.44
CA GLN A 23 -0.09 -6.83 -8.29
C GLN A 23 0.33 -6.84 -6.81
N ASN A 24 1.45 -7.47 -6.50
CA ASN A 24 2.18 -7.22 -5.27
C ASN A 24 3.12 -6.00 -5.42
N ALA A 25 3.74 -5.57 -4.34
CA ALA A 25 4.54 -4.34 -4.35
C ALA A 25 5.78 -4.42 -5.26
N ASN A 26 6.42 -5.60 -5.42
CA ASN A 26 7.53 -5.76 -6.35
C ASN A 26 7.06 -5.69 -7.82
N GLN A 27 5.90 -6.28 -8.12
CA GLN A 27 5.28 -6.18 -9.44
C GLN A 27 4.87 -4.72 -9.75
N GLY A 28 4.41 -3.97 -8.74
CA GLY A 28 4.14 -2.54 -8.86
C GLY A 28 5.40 -1.75 -9.20
N LEU A 29 6.54 -2.02 -8.56
CA LEU A 29 7.83 -1.41 -8.93
C LEU A 29 8.29 -1.83 -10.32
N ALA A 30 8.05 -3.08 -10.73
CA ALA A 30 8.36 -3.52 -12.09
C ALA A 30 7.50 -2.77 -13.13
N TRP A 31 6.21 -2.50 -12.82
CA TRP A 31 5.39 -1.63 -13.66
C TRP A 31 5.93 -0.20 -13.73
N ILE A 32 6.33 0.37 -12.58
CA ILE A 32 6.92 1.71 -12.53
C ILE A 32 8.14 1.81 -13.46
N TYR A 33 9.10 0.89 -13.32
CA TYR A 33 10.40 1.02 -14.00
C TYR A 33 10.43 0.47 -15.41
N TYR A 34 9.57 -0.49 -15.75
CA TYR A 34 9.61 -1.22 -17.03
C TYR A 34 8.26 -1.32 -17.73
N GLY A 35 7.18 -0.94 -17.07
CA GLY A 35 5.81 -1.06 -17.58
C GLY A 35 5.18 0.28 -18.01
N GLY A 36 5.95 1.37 -18.05
CA GLY A 36 5.46 2.69 -18.44
C GLY A 36 4.95 3.54 -17.28
N GLY A 37 5.05 3.04 -16.05
CA GLY A 37 4.56 3.76 -14.86
C GLY A 37 5.34 5.03 -14.56
N LEU A 38 6.67 5.03 -14.76
CA LEU A 38 7.50 6.20 -14.49
C LEU A 38 7.22 7.36 -15.45
N GLU A 39 6.99 7.06 -16.71
CA GLU A 39 6.59 8.04 -17.71
C GLU A 39 5.26 8.70 -17.34
N LEU A 40 4.27 7.88 -16.93
CA LEU A 40 2.97 8.37 -16.49
C LEU A 40 3.07 9.19 -15.19
N TYR A 41 3.97 8.81 -14.29
CA TYR A 41 4.22 9.58 -13.07
C TYR A 41 4.84 10.94 -13.39
N ASN A 42 5.84 11.00 -14.28
CA ASN A 42 6.44 12.24 -14.71
C ASN A 42 5.40 13.15 -15.40
N GLU A 43 4.50 12.58 -16.24
CA GLU A 43 3.38 13.31 -16.83
C GLU A 43 2.45 13.90 -15.75
N LEU A 44 2.19 13.15 -14.67
CA LEU A 44 1.43 13.65 -13.53
C LEU A 44 2.14 14.84 -12.86
N LEU A 45 3.44 14.72 -12.57
CA LEU A 45 4.21 15.78 -11.92
C LEU A 45 4.20 17.07 -12.74
N GLU A 46 4.32 16.96 -14.08
CA GLU A 46 4.23 18.09 -15.00
C GLU A 46 2.83 18.73 -14.97
N LYS A 47 1.76 17.93 -15.04
CA LYS A 47 0.38 18.43 -14.94
C LYS A 47 0.10 19.15 -13.61
N LEU A 48 0.74 18.74 -12.53
CA LEU A 48 0.63 19.35 -11.20
C LEU A 48 1.55 20.55 -11.00
N GLY A 49 2.44 20.86 -11.96
CA GLY A 49 3.43 21.93 -11.87
C GLY A 49 4.48 21.67 -10.76
N LEU A 50 4.78 20.40 -10.46
CA LEU A 50 5.71 20.02 -9.40
C LEU A 50 7.14 19.88 -9.93
N ASN A 51 8.05 20.64 -9.35
CA ASN A 51 9.49 20.59 -9.69
C ASN A 51 10.20 19.47 -8.91
N ILE A 52 9.79 18.22 -9.16
CA ILE A 52 10.25 17.02 -8.45
C ILE A 52 10.78 15.98 -9.46
N VAL A 53 11.79 15.23 -9.06
CA VAL A 53 12.16 13.93 -9.59
C VAL A 53 12.12 12.93 -8.45
N GLY A 54 11.48 11.77 -8.67
CA GLY A 54 11.30 10.74 -7.66
C GLY A 54 11.86 9.39 -8.10
N PHE A 55 12.43 8.65 -7.17
CA PHE A 55 12.81 7.25 -7.33
C PHE A 55 11.94 6.41 -6.44
N PHE A 56 11.12 5.57 -7.05
CA PHE A 56 10.28 4.64 -6.31
C PHE A 56 11.11 3.53 -5.69
N CYS A 57 10.77 3.17 -4.46
CA CYS A 57 11.54 2.25 -3.66
C CYS A 57 10.71 1.66 -2.51
N MET A 58 11.34 0.82 -1.72
CA MET A 58 10.79 0.26 -0.47
C MET A 58 9.41 -0.38 -0.68
N PRO A 59 9.31 -1.42 -1.53
CA PRO A 59 8.06 -2.16 -1.69
C PRO A 59 7.62 -2.74 -0.36
N MET A 60 6.34 -2.58 -0.03
CA MET A 60 5.74 -3.07 1.19
C MET A 60 4.57 -3.99 0.84
N PRO A 61 4.42 -5.14 1.51
CA PRO A 61 3.26 -6.01 1.32
C PRO A 61 1.96 -5.32 1.74
N THR A 62 0.84 -6.00 1.53
CA THR A 62 -0.48 -5.51 1.90
C THR A 62 -0.48 -4.87 3.28
N GLN A 63 -0.92 -3.61 3.32
CA GLN A 63 -1.11 -2.89 4.58
C GLN A 63 -2.21 -3.56 5.41
N PRO A 64 -2.15 -3.52 6.75
CA PRO A 64 -3.29 -3.84 7.59
C PRO A 64 -4.50 -2.97 7.27
N LEU A 65 -5.72 -3.53 7.40
CA LEU A 65 -6.92 -2.69 7.39
C LEU A 65 -6.87 -1.66 8.53
N GLY A 66 -6.20 -2.02 9.62
CA GLY A 66 -5.85 -1.09 10.69
C GLY A 66 -6.26 -1.55 12.07
N TRP A 67 -6.45 -0.56 12.94
CA TRP A 67 -6.69 -0.67 14.37
C TRP A 67 -8.12 -0.27 14.71
N PHE A 68 -8.81 -1.11 15.47
CA PHE A 68 -10.23 -0.99 15.76
C PHE A 68 -10.54 -1.25 17.24
N LYS A 69 -11.69 -0.78 17.70
CA LYS A 69 -12.23 -1.13 19.04
C LYS A 69 -12.79 -2.56 19.07
N LYS A 70 -13.31 -3.05 17.93
CA LYS A 70 -13.86 -4.40 17.74
C LYS A 70 -13.53 -4.92 16.35
N PRO A 71 -13.46 -6.25 16.13
CA PRO A 71 -13.22 -6.82 14.81
C PRO A 71 -14.30 -6.43 13.80
N ILE A 72 -13.89 -6.12 12.58
CA ILE A 72 -14.77 -5.96 11.43
C ILE A 72 -15.06 -7.34 10.86
N LYS A 73 -16.32 -7.74 10.86
CA LYS A 73 -16.78 -9.05 10.38
C LYS A 73 -17.56 -8.96 9.07
N SER A 74 -18.10 -7.79 8.77
CA SER A 74 -18.92 -7.54 7.58
C SER A 74 -18.87 -6.04 7.21
N ALA A 75 -19.37 -5.71 6.01
CA ALA A 75 -19.49 -4.33 5.56
C ALA A 75 -20.38 -3.48 6.48
N SER A 76 -21.35 -4.08 7.17
CA SER A 76 -22.23 -3.35 8.11
C SER A 76 -21.47 -2.79 9.33
N ASP A 77 -20.37 -3.42 9.72
CA ASP A 77 -19.55 -2.95 10.84
C ASP A 77 -18.78 -1.65 10.53
N LEU A 78 -18.65 -1.32 9.25
CA LEU A 78 -18.00 -0.09 8.78
C LEU A 78 -18.97 1.11 8.77
N LYS A 79 -20.29 0.89 8.75
CA LYS A 79 -21.26 1.95 8.64
C LYS A 79 -21.20 2.91 9.82
N GLY A 80 -20.94 4.18 9.51
CA GLY A 80 -20.87 5.27 10.50
C GLY A 80 -19.60 5.30 11.35
N LEU A 81 -18.69 4.32 11.18
CA LEU A 81 -17.41 4.28 11.89
C LEU A 81 -16.55 5.47 11.51
N LYS A 82 -16.04 6.20 12.50
CA LYS A 82 -15.09 7.30 12.29
C LYS A 82 -13.70 6.72 12.06
N TYR A 83 -13.29 6.71 10.80
CA TYR A 83 -12.07 6.02 10.36
C TYR A 83 -11.07 6.99 9.74
N ARG A 84 -9.82 6.90 10.16
CA ARG A 84 -8.71 7.66 9.56
C ARG A 84 -8.06 6.86 8.45
N THR A 85 -8.02 7.44 7.26
CA THR A 85 -7.23 6.96 6.12
C THR A 85 -6.84 8.11 5.20
N VAL A 86 -6.10 7.85 4.14
CA VAL A 86 -5.61 8.86 3.19
C VAL A 86 -5.74 8.40 1.74
N GLY A 87 -5.72 9.34 0.79
CA GLY A 87 -5.72 9.05 -0.64
C GLY A 87 -7.05 8.47 -1.15
N LEU A 88 -7.00 7.64 -2.19
CA LEU A 88 -8.17 6.94 -2.74
C LEU A 88 -8.84 5.99 -1.75
N ALA A 89 -8.11 5.55 -0.74
CA ALA A 89 -8.67 4.80 0.37
C ALA A 89 -9.80 5.56 1.08
N ALA A 90 -9.73 6.89 1.11
CA ALA A 90 -10.78 7.73 1.67
C ALA A 90 -12.10 7.58 0.90
N ASP A 91 -12.04 7.65 -0.44
CA ASP A 91 -13.23 7.46 -1.30
C ASP A 91 -13.82 6.06 -1.11
N LEU A 92 -12.95 5.04 -1.10
CA LEU A 92 -13.36 3.65 -0.91
C LEU A 92 -14.08 3.43 0.43
N MET A 93 -13.47 3.90 1.50
CA MET A 93 -14.03 3.71 2.84
C MET A 93 -15.32 4.53 3.04
N GLN A 94 -15.44 5.71 2.43
CA GLN A 94 -16.68 6.48 2.41
C GLN A 94 -17.80 5.73 1.68
N GLU A 95 -17.52 5.14 0.52
CA GLU A 95 -18.49 4.32 -0.21
C GLU A 95 -18.93 3.09 0.59
N MET A 96 -18.04 2.54 1.41
CA MET A 96 -18.36 1.47 2.37
C MET A 96 -19.14 1.96 3.59
N GLY A 97 -19.43 3.26 3.68
CA GLY A 97 -20.25 3.87 4.71
C GLY A 97 -19.53 4.38 5.95
N THR A 98 -18.20 4.46 5.94
CA THR A 98 -17.44 5.05 7.05
C THR A 98 -17.50 6.58 7.02
N LYS A 99 -17.28 7.21 8.19
CA LYS A 99 -17.03 8.65 8.33
C LYS A 99 -15.53 8.87 8.31
N VAL A 100 -14.99 9.16 7.12
CA VAL A 100 -13.54 9.29 6.93
C VAL A 100 -13.03 10.65 7.40
N THR A 101 -11.91 10.63 8.10
CA THR A 101 -11.09 11.81 8.44
C THR A 101 -9.68 11.59 7.91
N GLN A 102 -9.17 12.51 7.11
CA GLN A 102 -7.79 12.48 6.61
C GLN A 102 -6.91 13.29 7.55
N LEU A 103 -5.95 12.62 8.20
CA LEU A 103 -5.02 13.22 9.15
C LEU A 103 -3.58 12.75 8.88
N PRO A 104 -2.58 13.61 9.07
CA PRO A 104 -1.18 13.18 9.15
C PRO A 104 -0.98 12.13 10.24
N GLY A 105 0.03 11.26 10.09
CA GLY A 105 0.31 10.18 11.05
C GLY A 105 0.44 10.68 12.49
N GLY A 106 1.17 11.76 12.73
CA GLY A 106 1.38 12.32 14.08
C GLY A 106 0.11 12.81 14.79
N GLU A 107 -1.00 12.99 14.07
CA GLU A 107 -2.27 13.45 14.64
C GLU A 107 -3.24 12.31 14.99
N ILE A 108 -2.90 11.07 14.63
CA ILE A 108 -3.80 9.91 14.82
C ILE A 108 -4.07 9.65 16.30
N VAL A 109 -3.03 9.49 17.13
CA VAL A 109 -3.20 9.19 18.56
C VAL A 109 -3.98 10.30 19.27
N PRO A 110 -3.62 11.58 19.13
CA PRO A 110 -4.40 12.66 19.71
C PRO A 110 -5.87 12.70 19.22
N ALA A 111 -6.13 12.39 17.96
CA ALA A 111 -7.49 12.34 17.41
C ALA A 111 -8.31 11.17 17.98
N LEU A 112 -7.66 10.01 18.19
CA LEU A 112 -8.31 8.86 18.81
C LEU A 112 -8.66 9.11 20.28
N GLU A 113 -7.75 9.70 21.04
CA GLU A 113 -7.96 10.07 22.45
C GLU A 113 -9.11 11.07 22.62
N ARG A 114 -9.23 12.04 21.71
CA ARG A 114 -10.33 13.00 21.71
C ARG A 114 -11.63 12.48 21.11
N GLY A 115 -11.67 11.24 20.61
CA GLY A 115 -12.85 10.64 19.98
C GLY A 115 -13.23 11.25 18.63
N VAL A 116 -12.32 11.99 17.99
CA VAL A 116 -12.48 12.50 16.61
C VAL A 116 -12.52 11.33 15.64
N ILE A 117 -11.67 10.30 15.86
CA ILE A 117 -11.68 9.03 15.14
C ILE A 117 -11.88 7.87 16.12
N GLU A 118 -12.31 6.73 15.63
CA GLU A 118 -12.56 5.50 16.41
C GLU A 118 -11.72 4.32 15.92
N ALA A 119 -11.22 4.43 14.68
CA ALA A 119 -10.36 3.46 14.03
C ALA A 119 -9.43 4.16 13.05
N PHE A 120 -8.30 3.52 12.73
CA PHE A 120 -7.30 4.06 11.82
C PHE A 120 -6.47 2.96 11.16
N GLU A 121 -5.97 3.23 9.98
CA GLU A 121 -4.84 2.54 9.38
C GLU A 121 -3.57 3.41 9.51
N PHE A 122 -2.39 2.78 9.43
CA PHE A 122 -1.16 3.54 9.38
C PHE A 122 -0.18 2.94 8.37
N ASN A 123 0.46 1.77 8.66
CA ASN A 123 1.42 1.25 7.71
C ASN A 123 1.66 -0.27 7.82
N ASN A 124 2.44 -0.74 8.79
CA ASN A 124 2.83 -2.14 8.97
C ASN A 124 3.09 -2.45 10.45
N PRO A 125 3.24 -3.72 10.87
CA PRO A 125 3.41 -4.06 12.27
C PRO A 125 4.57 -3.34 12.98
N THR A 126 5.67 -3.08 12.27
CA THR A 126 6.84 -2.39 12.84
C THR A 126 6.58 -0.90 13.05
N SER A 127 6.07 -0.22 12.02
CA SER A 127 5.73 1.21 12.11
C SER A 127 4.61 1.44 13.12
N ASP A 128 3.58 0.61 13.10
CA ASP A 128 2.43 0.71 13.98
C ASP A 128 2.82 0.48 15.45
N LYS A 129 3.70 -0.48 15.71
CA LYS A 129 4.30 -0.71 17.04
C LYS A 129 5.11 0.49 17.50
N SER A 130 5.97 1.03 16.65
CA SER A 130 6.82 2.19 16.97
C SER A 130 6.00 3.46 17.21
N PHE A 131 4.87 3.56 16.53
CA PHE A 131 3.89 4.63 16.66
C PHE A 131 3.08 4.54 17.97
N GLY A 132 3.07 3.39 18.64
CA GLY A 132 2.31 3.17 19.87
C GLY A 132 0.83 2.78 19.62
N ALA A 133 0.49 2.28 18.44
CA ALA A 133 -0.88 1.89 18.09
C ALA A 133 -1.49 0.89 19.09
N GLN A 134 -0.68 -0.03 19.60
CA GLN A 134 -1.07 -1.03 20.62
C GLN A 134 -1.48 -0.43 21.96
N ASP A 135 -1.10 0.80 22.26
CA ASP A 135 -1.42 1.44 23.53
C ASP A 135 -2.82 2.05 23.50
N VAL A 136 -3.29 2.46 22.32
CA VAL A 136 -4.59 3.10 22.10
C VAL A 136 -5.65 2.17 21.49
N SER A 137 -5.25 1.02 20.93
CA SER A 137 -6.17 0.00 20.39
C SER A 137 -5.64 -1.41 20.60
N LYS A 138 -6.54 -2.38 20.72
CA LYS A 138 -6.19 -3.80 20.97
C LYS A 138 -6.69 -4.76 19.90
N VAL A 139 -7.34 -4.26 18.86
CA VAL A 139 -7.81 -5.08 17.72
C VAL A 139 -7.10 -4.63 16.46
N TYR A 140 -6.36 -5.55 15.85
CA TYR A 140 -5.56 -5.32 14.65
C TYR A 140 -6.06 -6.24 13.53
N MET A 141 -6.50 -5.62 12.42
CA MET A 141 -7.07 -6.31 11.27
C MET A 141 -6.03 -6.37 10.15
N LEU A 142 -5.58 -7.58 9.79
CA LEU A 142 -4.59 -7.79 8.71
C LEU A 142 -5.25 -7.97 7.35
N GLY A 143 -4.62 -7.39 6.33
CA GLY A 143 -5.13 -7.36 4.96
C GLY A 143 -6.11 -6.21 4.75
N SER A 144 -5.83 -5.34 3.81
CA SER A 144 -6.65 -4.17 3.55
C SER A 144 -7.41 -4.29 2.23
N TYR A 145 -8.52 -3.56 2.12
CA TYR A 145 -9.24 -3.35 0.86
C TYR A 145 -8.58 -2.25 0.02
N HIS A 146 -7.89 -1.34 0.68
CA HIS A 146 -7.51 -0.04 0.15
C HIS A 146 -6.04 0.04 -0.27
N GLN A 147 -5.15 -0.75 0.34
CA GLN A 147 -3.71 -0.74 0.08
C GLN A 147 -3.16 -2.16 0.02
N ALA A 148 -3.49 -2.86 -1.05
CA ALA A 148 -3.07 -4.25 -1.26
C ALA A 148 -1.56 -4.37 -1.53
N ALA A 149 -0.93 -3.31 -2.00
CA ALA A 149 0.52 -3.14 -2.08
C ALA A 149 0.86 -1.66 -1.89
N GLU A 150 2.06 -1.40 -1.43
CA GLU A 150 2.54 -0.04 -1.22
C GLU A 150 4.01 0.08 -1.63
N PHE A 151 4.39 1.22 -2.18
CA PHE A 151 5.77 1.62 -2.38
C PHE A 151 5.92 3.11 -2.18
N PHE A 152 7.13 3.49 -1.79
CA PHE A 152 7.47 4.85 -1.45
C PHE A 152 8.31 5.48 -2.56
N GLU A 153 8.66 6.72 -2.39
CA GLU A 153 9.57 7.42 -3.29
C GLU A 153 10.53 8.29 -2.51
N ILE A 154 11.76 8.37 -2.99
CA ILE A 154 12.75 9.35 -2.56
C ILE A 154 12.69 10.49 -3.56
N MET A 155 12.30 11.67 -3.09
CA MET A 155 12.05 12.84 -3.94
C MET A 155 13.18 13.85 -3.83
N PHE A 156 13.58 14.38 -4.99
CA PHE A 156 14.54 15.47 -5.09
C PHE A 156 13.92 16.68 -5.79
N ASN A 157 14.36 17.87 -5.47
CA ASN A 157 14.08 19.04 -6.31
C ASN A 157 14.69 18.81 -7.70
N LYS A 158 13.87 18.81 -8.76
CA LYS A 158 14.28 18.48 -10.13
C LYS A 158 15.40 19.38 -10.64
N THR A 159 15.32 20.68 -10.35
CA THR A 159 16.36 21.65 -10.76
C THR A 159 17.70 21.32 -10.09
N LYS A 160 17.69 21.05 -8.78
CA LYS A 160 18.90 20.67 -8.04
C LYS A 160 19.45 19.33 -8.50
N PHE A 161 18.60 18.34 -8.68
CA PHE A 161 19.00 17.03 -9.18
C PHE A 161 19.64 17.13 -10.57
N ASN A 162 19.04 17.90 -11.47
CA ASN A 162 19.57 18.09 -12.83
C ASN A 162 20.89 18.89 -12.86
N SER A 163 21.21 19.66 -11.81
CA SER A 163 22.51 20.36 -11.69
C SER A 163 23.64 19.46 -11.20
N LEU A 164 23.35 18.23 -10.76
CA LEU A 164 24.37 17.24 -10.42
C LEU A 164 25.00 16.66 -11.68
N GLU A 165 26.26 16.24 -11.57
CA GLU A 165 26.91 15.44 -12.59
C GLU A 165 26.14 14.12 -12.83
N LYS A 166 26.20 13.59 -14.05
CA LYS A 166 25.48 12.37 -14.43
C LYS A 166 25.82 11.16 -13.58
N GLU A 167 27.08 11.09 -13.13
CA GLU A 167 27.54 10.07 -12.21
C GLU A 167 26.80 10.13 -10.87
N HIS A 168 26.69 11.31 -10.27
CA HIS A 168 25.97 11.50 -9.01
C HIS A 168 24.47 11.23 -9.15
N GLN A 169 23.85 11.62 -10.29
CA GLN A 169 22.46 11.27 -10.58
C GLN A 169 22.26 9.75 -10.62
N ALA A 170 23.18 9.02 -11.28
CA ALA A 170 23.14 7.57 -11.35
C ALA A 170 23.35 6.90 -9.97
N ILE A 171 24.30 7.39 -9.18
CA ILE A 171 24.54 6.90 -7.81
C ILE A 171 23.28 7.02 -6.96
N LEU A 172 22.59 8.17 -6.98
CA LEU A 172 21.36 8.37 -6.20
C LEU A 172 20.26 7.42 -6.65
N ARG A 173 20.11 7.20 -7.96
CA ARG A 173 19.14 6.26 -8.51
C ARG A 173 19.41 4.82 -8.04
N TYR A 174 20.64 4.33 -8.27
CA TYR A 174 20.98 2.96 -7.91
C TYR A 174 21.04 2.72 -6.41
N ALA A 175 21.38 3.75 -5.61
CA ALA A 175 21.28 3.66 -4.16
C ALA A 175 19.82 3.48 -3.69
N ALA A 176 18.86 4.15 -4.33
CA ALA A 176 17.44 3.95 -4.05
C ALA A 176 16.98 2.52 -4.40
N GLU A 177 17.41 1.99 -5.55
CA GLU A 177 17.11 0.62 -5.97
C GLU A 177 17.73 -0.43 -5.02
N ALA A 178 18.99 -0.26 -4.64
CA ALA A 178 19.68 -1.16 -3.70
C ALA A 178 19.04 -1.15 -2.31
N ALA A 179 18.76 0.05 -1.78
CA ALA A 179 18.08 0.22 -0.50
C ALA A 179 16.67 -0.37 -0.52
N SER A 180 16.00 -0.35 -1.67
CA SER A 180 14.68 -0.95 -1.88
C SER A 180 14.69 -2.45 -1.62
N SER A 181 15.66 -3.16 -2.19
CA SER A 181 15.81 -4.62 -2.03
C SER A 181 16.13 -4.99 -0.58
N ASP A 182 17.11 -4.32 0.04
CA ASP A 182 17.50 -4.57 1.44
C ASP A 182 16.33 -4.29 2.38
N ASN A 183 15.63 -3.18 2.19
CA ASN A 183 14.47 -2.82 3.02
C ASN A 183 13.33 -3.83 2.90
N TYR A 184 13.07 -4.36 1.69
CA TYR A 184 12.03 -5.37 1.51
C TYR A 184 12.35 -6.65 2.29
N TRP A 185 13.58 -7.16 2.19
CA TRP A 185 13.98 -8.39 2.89
C TRP A 185 13.98 -8.22 4.41
N ARG A 186 14.54 -7.11 4.91
CA ARG A 186 14.50 -6.76 6.34
C ARG A 186 13.08 -6.58 6.82
N GLY A 187 12.23 -5.95 6.00
CA GLY A 187 10.82 -5.73 6.31
C GLY A 187 10.08 -7.04 6.54
N GLN A 188 10.26 -8.05 5.68
CA GLN A 188 9.62 -9.36 5.85
C GLN A 188 9.97 -9.99 7.20
N ASP A 189 11.24 -9.98 7.58
CA ASP A 189 11.70 -10.50 8.86
C ASP A 189 11.16 -9.66 10.03
N GLN A 190 11.34 -8.35 9.97
CA GLN A 190 10.98 -7.46 11.08
C GLN A 190 9.47 -7.37 11.30
N TYR A 191 8.66 -7.28 10.24
CA TYR A 191 7.20 -7.22 10.36
C TYR A 191 6.65 -8.48 11.01
N SER A 192 7.20 -9.66 10.68
CA SER A 192 6.80 -10.92 11.29
C SER A 192 7.13 -10.98 12.78
N LYS A 193 8.31 -10.52 13.18
CA LYS A 193 8.75 -10.44 14.58
C LYS A 193 7.89 -9.47 15.40
N ASP A 194 7.64 -8.29 14.84
CA ASP A 194 6.84 -7.26 15.52
C ASP A 194 5.37 -7.65 15.62
N LEU A 195 4.81 -8.33 14.63
CA LEU A 195 3.47 -8.91 14.71
C LEU A 195 3.37 -9.93 15.86
N GLN A 196 4.37 -10.81 16.00
CA GLN A 196 4.42 -11.75 17.12
C GLN A 196 4.54 -11.03 18.47
N TRP A 197 5.33 -9.97 18.55
CA TRP A 197 5.46 -9.16 19.74
C TRP A 197 4.12 -8.48 20.10
N LEU A 198 3.46 -7.84 19.13
CA LEU A 198 2.14 -7.21 19.30
C LEU A 198 1.14 -8.23 19.86
N LYS A 199 1.09 -9.45 19.29
CA LYS A 199 0.20 -10.52 19.73
C LYS A 199 0.55 -11.03 21.12
N ASN A 200 1.82 -11.36 21.37
CA ASN A 200 2.23 -12.14 22.54
C ASN A 200 2.59 -11.26 23.75
N LYS A 201 3.17 -10.08 23.54
CA LYS A 201 3.59 -9.17 24.61
C LYS A 201 2.58 -8.05 24.85
N ALA A 202 2.18 -7.34 23.80
CA ALA A 202 1.20 -6.26 23.90
C ALA A 202 -0.26 -6.74 23.99
N LYS A 203 -0.50 -8.07 23.85
CA LYS A 203 -1.83 -8.70 23.96
C LYS A 203 -2.84 -8.15 22.93
N VAL A 204 -2.35 -7.76 21.77
CA VAL A 204 -3.18 -7.33 20.63
C VAL A 204 -3.91 -8.54 20.05
N LYS A 205 -5.20 -8.40 19.82
CA LYS A 205 -6.03 -9.40 19.13
C LYS A 205 -5.93 -9.20 17.63
N VAL A 206 -5.28 -10.13 16.95
CA VAL A 206 -5.04 -10.07 15.51
C VAL A 206 -6.11 -10.86 14.78
N TYR A 207 -6.72 -10.26 13.77
CA TYR A 207 -7.75 -10.87 12.92
C TYR A 207 -7.40 -10.69 11.45
N ARG A 208 -7.86 -11.62 10.61
CA ARG A 208 -7.84 -11.45 9.16
C ARG A 208 -9.06 -10.63 8.74
N THR A 209 -8.86 -9.68 7.87
CA THR A 209 -9.95 -8.90 7.27
C THR A 209 -10.81 -9.80 6.38
N PRO A 210 -12.15 -9.77 6.50
CA PRO A 210 -13.02 -10.51 5.60
C PRO A 210 -12.93 -9.96 4.18
N GLN A 211 -13.09 -10.81 3.17
CA GLN A 211 -13.11 -10.37 1.78
C GLN A 211 -14.40 -9.60 1.48
N LEU A 212 -14.30 -8.44 0.84
CA LEU A 212 -15.41 -7.59 0.41
C LEU A 212 -15.11 -7.02 -0.98
N ASP A 213 -16.11 -6.92 -1.84
CA ASP A 213 -16.01 -6.31 -3.16
C ASP A 213 -16.27 -4.80 -3.06
N ALA A 214 -15.22 -4.04 -2.96
CA ALA A 214 -15.32 -2.63 -2.65
C ALA A 214 -14.91 -1.72 -3.82
N TRP A 215 -13.86 -2.07 -4.57
CA TRP A 215 -13.34 -1.24 -5.65
C TRP A 215 -14.28 -1.12 -6.85
N ASP A 216 -15.06 -2.16 -7.17
CA ASP A 216 -15.99 -2.17 -8.30
C ASP A 216 -17.06 -1.08 -8.22
N LYS A 217 -17.31 -0.54 -7.02
CA LYS A 217 -18.27 0.52 -6.81
C LYS A 217 -17.75 1.91 -7.17
N ILE A 218 -16.46 2.19 -6.96
CA ILE A 218 -15.90 3.53 -7.13
C ILE A 218 -15.12 3.72 -8.43
N LEU A 219 -14.47 2.67 -8.95
CA LEU A 219 -13.66 2.76 -10.17
C LEU A 219 -14.39 3.36 -11.37
N PRO A 220 -15.65 2.98 -11.69
CA PRO A 220 -16.37 3.57 -12.83
C PRO A 220 -16.55 5.08 -12.74
N GLY A 221 -16.63 5.62 -11.52
CA GLY A 221 -16.70 7.07 -11.29
C GLY A 221 -15.37 7.77 -11.49
N LEU A 222 -14.29 7.17 -11.04
CA LEU A 222 -12.94 7.71 -11.15
C LEU A 222 -12.40 7.63 -12.59
N GLU A 223 -12.72 6.58 -13.34
CA GLU A 223 -12.32 6.38 -14.74
C GLU A 223 -12.97 7.37 -15.72
N LYS A 224 -13.89 8.24 -15.24
CA LYS A 224 -14.38 9.38 -16.02
C LYS A 224 -13.32 10.46 -16.25
N ASP A 225 -12.30 10.53 -15.39
CA ASP A 225 -11.10 11.32 -15.66
C ASP A 225 -10.25 10.58 -16.70
N PRO A 226 -9.99 11.18 -17.91
CA PRO A 226 -9.25 10.51 -18.96
C PRO A 226 -7.82 10.14 -18.59
N PHE A 227 -7.17 10.93 -17.70
CA PHE A 227 -5.82 10.62 -17.27
C PHE A 227 -5.82 9.50 -16.22
N PHE A 228 -6.78 9.49 -15.30
CA PHE A 228 -6.99 8.37 -14.39
C PHE A 228 -7.21 7.07 -15.18
N ALA A 229 -8.10 7.09 -16.16
CA ALA A 229 -8.37 5.93 -17.04
C ALA A 229 -7.13 5.47 -17.81
N LYS A 230 -6.29 6.39 -18.31
CA LYS A 230 -5.02 6.08 -18.99
C LYS A 230 -4.05 5.33 -18.06
N VAL A 231 -3.90 5.77 -16.82
CA VAL A 231 -3.03 5.11 -15.82
C VAL A 231 -3.59 3.73 -15.45
N VAL A 232 -4.88 3.64 -15.17
CA VAL A 232 -5.56 2.36 -14.86
C VAL A 232 -5.41 1.35 -16.01
N LYS A 233 -5.54 1.80 -17.26
CA LYS A 233 -5.34 0.93 -18.42
C LYS A 233 -3.92 0.36 -18.44
N SER A 234 -2.89 1.19 -18.26
CA SER A 234 -1.50 0.75 -18.23
C SER A 234 -1.24 -0.27 -17.09
N LEU A 235 -1.76 0.01 -15.90
CA LEU A 235 -1.68 -0.90 -14.74
C LEU A 235 -2.34 -2.26 -15.03
N LYS A 236 -3.56 -2.26 -15.57
CA LYS A 236 -4.31 -3.49 -15.88
C LYS A 236 -3.61 -4.31 -16.97
N GLU A 237 -3.13 -3.67 -18.02
CA GLU A 237 -2.40 -4.36 -19.11
C GLU A 237 -1.13 -5.03 -18.60
N PHE A 238 -0.35 -4.34 -17.76
CA PHE A 238 0.85 -4.89 -17.15
C PHE A 238 0.49 -6.05 -16.20
N SER A 239 -0.45 -5.83 -15.28
CA SER A 239 -0.90 -6.83 -14.32
C SER A 239 -1.38 -8.12 -14.98
N ASN A 240 -2.22 -8.02 -15.99
CA ASN A 240 -2.74 -9.17 -16.71
C ASN A 240 -1.62 -9.98 -17.39
N ARG A 241 -0.64 -9.29 -17.99
CA ARG A 241 0.50 -9.95 -18.63
C ARG A 241 1.38 -10.69 -17.62
N VAL A 242 1.68 -10.06 -16.49
CA VAL A 242 2.50 -10.66 -15.42
C VAL A 242 1.76 -11.80 -14.76
N ALA A 243 0.49 -11.64 -14.43
CA ALA A 243 -0.33 -12.69 -13.84
C ALA A 243 -0.43 -13.93 -14.74
N TYR A 244 -0.60 -13.73 -16.06
CA TYR A 244 -0.58 -14.84 -17.01
C TYR A 244 0.77 -15.55 -17.02
N TYR A 245 1.88 -14.80 -17.06
CA TYR A 245 3.22 -15.37 -17.01
C TYR A 245 3.45 -16.18 -15.73
N GLU A 246 3.11 -15.61 -14.57
CA GLU A 246 3.26 -16.29 -13.29
C GLU A 246 2.40 -17.55 -13.19
N LEU A 247 1.13 -17.47 -13.64
CA LEU A 247 0.24 -18.63 -13.67
C LEU A 247 0.83 -19.76 -14.53
N MET A 248 1.36 -19.43 -15.71
CA MET A 248 1.96 -20.43 -16.61
C MET A 248 3.27 -21.01 -16.10
N ASN A 249 3.97 -20.29 -15.22
CA ASN A 249 5.23 -20.73 -14.61
C ASN A 249 5.08 -21.14 -13.14
N ALA A 250 3.86 -21.11 -12.60
CA ALA A 250 3.63 -21.50 -11.21
C ALA A 250 4.02 -22.96 -10.99
N CYS A 251 4.87 -23.17 -10.00
CA CYS A 251 5.13 -24.51 -9.50
C CYS A 251 3.96 -24.96 -8.64
N ASP A 252 3.44 -26.16 -8.87
CA ASP A 252 2.57 -26.80 -7.93
C ASP A 252 3.35 -27.23 -6.70
N TYR A 253 3.40 -26.37 -5.70
CA TYR A 253 4.14 -26.62 -4.46
C TYR A 253 3.71 -27.88 -3.76
N LYS A 254 2.43 -28.23 -3.83
CA LYS A 254 1.92 -29.45 -3.22
C LYS A 254 2.48 -30.68 -3.95
N LEU A 255 2.41 -30.69 -5.27
CA LEU A 255 2.95 -31.78 -6.08
C LEU A 255 4.47 -31.92 -5.91
N ALA A 256 5.20 -30.80 -5.91
CA ALA A 256 6.64 -30.79 -5.70
C ALA A 256 6.99 -31.25 -4.28
N TYR A 257 6.26 -30.79 -3.27
CA TYR A 257 6.49 -31.19 -1.88
C TYR A 257 6.18 -32.69 -1.68
N ASP A 258 5.06 -33.17 -2.16
CA ASP A 258 4.68 -34.60 -2.06
C ASP A 258 5.68 -35.51 -2.78
N HIS A 259 6.39 -35.00 -3.81
CA HIS A 259 7.45 -35.74 -4.48
C HIS A 259 8.71 -35.89 -3.63
N TYR A 260 9.14 -34.80 -2.95
CA TYR A 260 10.38 -34.80 -2.16
C TYR A 260 10.18 -35.18 -0.70
N PHE A 261 8.99 -35.01 -0.16
CA PHE A 261 8.63 -35.23 1.26
C PHE A 261 7.28 -35.97 1.38
N PRO A 262 7.19 -37.19 0.85
CA PRO A 262 5.91 -37.90 0.80
C PRO A 262 5.35 -38.14 2.21
N GLY A 263 4.12 -37.66 2.46
CA GLY A 263 3.38 -37.90 3.70
C GLY A 263 3.66 -36.97 4.87
N GLU A 264 4.49 -35.92 4.71
CA GLU A 264 4.82 -35.00 5.81
C GLU A 264 3.85 -33.81 5.95
N LEU A 265 3.18 -33.39 4.89
CA LEU A 265 2.15 -32.35 4.96
C LEU A 265 0.76 -32.98 5.07
N GLY A 266 0.20 -32.97 6.26
CA GLY A 266 -1.19 -33.36 6.51
C GLY A 266 -2.16 -32.26 6.06
N PHE A 267 -2.38 -32.06 4.77
CA PHE A 267 -3.45 -31.23 4.22
C PHE A 267 -4.66 -32.05 3.84
#